data_c4dbd178d37a12d819a3a8df83ed534e
#
_entry.id   c4dbd178d37a12d819a3a8df83ed534e
#
_cell.length_a   1.000
_cell.length_b   1.000
_cell.length_c   1.000
_cell.angle_alpha   90.00
_cell.angle_beta   90.00
_cell.angle_gamma   90.00
#
_symmetry.space_group_name_H-M   'P 1'
#
loop_
_entity.id
_entity.type
_entity.pdbx_description
1 polymer ?
#
loop_
_entity_poly.entity_id
_entity_poly.type
_entity_poly.pdbx_seq_one_letter_code
_entity_poly.pdbx_strand_id
1 'polypeptide(L)'
;SANYVKTRGVDIPNSLAPALLFHPLPKGFKLPSGPSRFRPSASTPVVRPADLEDLAFAPVTELAALVRARRVTSVELTRMYLERLRRYGPMLQCIITLTDSLALAQAARADAELAHGIYRGPLHGIPYGAKDLLAQKDHRTTWGAMPFKDQWIREDATVIRKLEAAGAVLVAKLTLGALAWGDVWYGGTTKNPWDTTKGSSGSSAGPASATAAGLVGFAIGSETWGSIVSPSDRCGTTGLRPTFGRVSRAGAMALSWSMDKLGPICRTVEDCAVVFQAIHGYDPSDPTTVRDVPFVYDANLPLRSVRVGYYRSAFDSVKQNKHLSDSVLTVLHSLGADLVPVEFPADLPVDHLTHILSAEAAAAFDDLTRSNRDDLMVRQIKNAWPNVFRASRFIPAVEYLQANRVRTLLIEETAELFRTVDVIVAPSFGGNQLLLTNLTGHPCVVLPMGFTDRGTPTSVSFIGGLYDEGRLLAVAKRYQDASGHHRRHPALR
;
A
#
# COMPACT_ATOMS: atom_id res chain seq x y z
N SER A 1 -10.67 23.18 -31.16
CA SER A 1 -11.68 22.79 -32.14
C SER A 1 -13.05 22.62 -31.46
N ALA A 2 -14.14 22.74 -32.21
CA ALA A 2 -15.50 22.59 -31.69
C ALA A 2 -15.72 21.19 -31.05
N ASN A 3 -15.02 20.16 -31.52
CA ASN A 3 -15.09 18.81 -30.97
C ASN A 3 -14.51 18.74 -29.52
N TYR A 4 -13.41 19.44 -29.29
CA TYR A 4 -12.83 19.47 -27.94
C TYR A 4 -13.74 20.20 -26.92
N VAL A 5 -14.41 21.27 -27.36
CA VAL A 5 -15.36 22.01 -26.51
C VAL A 5 -16.51 21.11 -26.09
N LYS A 6 -17.10 20.38 -27.03
CA LYS A 6 -18.19 19.44 -26.75
C LYS A 6 -17.77 18.30 -25.82
N THR A 7 -16.61 17.67 -26.08
CA THR A 7 -16.10 16.59 -25.24
C THR A 7 -15.82 17.06 -23.82
N ARG A 8 -15.22 18.25 -23.66
CA ARG A 8 -14.91 18.85 -22.35
C ARG A 8 -16.14 19.34 -21.59
N GLY A 9 -17.27 19.51 -22.26
CA GLY A 9 -18.53 19.89 -21.65
C GLY A 9 -19.24 18.74 -20.94
N VAL A 10 -18.76 17.49 -21.11
CA VAL A 10 -19.29 16.32 -20.40
C VAL A 10 -18.70 16.27 -19.00
N ASP A 11 -19.54 16.16 -18.00
CA ASP A 11 -19.12 15.91 -16.62
C ASP A 11 -18.70 14.44 -16.48
N ILE A 12 -17.41 14.21 -16.19
CA ILE A 12 -16.81 12.87 -16.13
C ILE A 12 -16.24 12.67 -14.72
N PRO A 13 -16.78 11.73 -13.93
CA PRO A 13 -16.22 11.41 -12.62
C PRO A 13 -14.74 10.98 -12.70
N ASN A 14 -13.94 11.41 -11.73
CA ASN A 14 -12.51 11.06 -11.64
C ASN A 14 -12.27 9.55 -11.72
N SER A 15 -13.14 8.75 -11.12
CA SER A 15 -13.04 7.28 -11.08
C SER A 15 -13.34 6.59 -12.41
N LEU A 16 -13.96 7.27 -13.39
CA LEU A 16 -14.31 6.66 -14.67
C LEU A 16 -13.07 6.48 -15.54
N ALA A 17 -12.59 5.24 -15.65
CA ALA A 17 -11.47 4.90 -16.49
C ALA A 17 -11.79 5.04 -17.98
N PRO A 18 -10.80 5.41 -18.83
CA PRO A 18 -10.99 5.40 -20.27
C PRO A 18 -11.21 3.97 -20.80
N ALA A 19 -11.83 3.85 -21.95
CA ALA A 19 -12.06 2.55 -22.61
C ALA A 19 -10.76 1.84 -23.07
N LEU A 20 -9.60 2.42 -22.81
CA LEU A 20 -8.29 1.81 -22.98
C LEU A 20 -7.88 1.10 -21.67
N LEU A 21 -8.46 -0.06 -21.43
CA LEU A 21 -8.24 -0.81 -20.20
C LEU A 21 -6.85 -1.47 -20.20
N PHE A 22 -6.08 -1.24 -19.12
CA PHE A 22 -4.78 -1.87 -18.92
C PHE A 22 -4.93 -3.25 -18.27
N HIS A 23 -4.18 -4.22 -18.79
CA HIS A 23 -4.02 -5.55 -18.19
C HIS A 23 -2.52 -5.88 -18.10
N PRO A 24 -2.01 -6.34 -16.96
CA PRO A 24 -0.59 -6.64 -16.78
C PRO A 24 -0.16 -7.99 -17.38
N LEU A 25 -1.07 -8.70 -18.03
CA LEU A 25 -0.85 -10.09 -18.45
C LEU A 25 0.02 -10.18 -19.71
N PRO A 26 1.19 -10.84 -19.66
CA PRO A 26 1.98 -11.13 -20.84
C PRO A 26 1.27 -12.16 -21.72
N LYS A 27 1.68 -12.24 -22.98
CA LYS A 27 1.09 -13.17 -23.96
C LYS A 27 1.17 -14.62 -23.46
N GLY A 28 0.02 -15.29 -23.48
CA GLY A 28 -0.09 -16.70 -23.06
C GLY A 28 -0.02 -16.94 -21.57
N PHE A 29 -0.05 -15.88 -20.75
CA PHE A 29 -0.08 -16.04 -19.30
C PHE A 29 -1.33 -16.75 -18.85
N LYS A 30 -1.15 -17.77 -18.01
CA LYS A 30 -2.26 -18.52 -17.40
C LYS A 30 -2.45 -18.06 -15.99
N LEU A 31 -3.63 -17.51 -15.71
CA LEU A 31 -3.98 -17.14 -14.33
C LEU A 31 -3.92 -18.37 -13.42
N PRO A 32 -3.41 -18.21 -12.18
CA PRO A 32 -3.51 -19.26 -11.17
C PRO A 32 -4.96 -19.70 -10.99
N SER A 33 -5.18 -20.99 -10.78
CA SER A 33 -6.50 -21.58 -10.58
C SER A 33 -6.48 -22.54 -9.39
N GLY A 34 -7.66 -22.92 -8.92
CA GLY A 34 -7.84 -23.82 -7.80
C GLY A 34 -8.33 -23.13 -6.53
N PRO A 35 -8.41 -23.84 -5.40
CA PRO A 35 -8.93 -23.28 -4.16
C PRO A 35 -7.92 -22.37 -3.48
N SER A 36 -8.42 -21.27 -2.88
CA SER A 36 -7.64 -20.47 -1.95
C SER A 36 -7.32 -21.29 -0.70
N ARG A 37 -6.10 -21.11 -0.16
CA ARG A 37 -5.65 -21.72 1.09
C ARG A 37 -4.90 -20.69 1.90
N PHE A 38 -5.25 -20.57 3.16
CA PHE A 38 -4.57 -19.68 4.08
C PHE A 38 -4.11 -20.46 5.31
N ARG A 39 -2.79 -20.61 5.44
CA ARG A 39 -2.13 -21.28 6.56
C ARG A 39 -1.23 -20.30 7.30
N PRO A 40 -1.77 -19.57 8.28
CA PRO A 40 -0.96 -18.67 9.10
C PRO A 40 -0.03 -19.44 10.03
N SER A 41 0.88 -18.73 10.68
CA SER A 41 1.67 -19.25 11.78
C SER A 41 0.78 -19.80 12.90
N ALA A 42 1.28 -20.79 13.63
CA ALA A 42 0.61 -21.25 14.83
C ALA A 42 0.44 -20.09 15.81
N SER A 43 -0.77 -19.97 16.38
CA SER A 43 -1.02 -18.95 17.38
C SER A 43 -0.27 -19.27 18.67
N THR A 44 0.46 -18.29 19.18
CA THR A 44 1.03 -18.36 20.53
C THR A 44 -0.04 -18.01 21.58
N PRO A 45 0.03 -18.58 22.78
CA PRO A 45 -0.82 -18.16 23.88
C PRO A 45 -0.67 -16.66 24.12
N VAL A 46 -1.78 -15.94 24.20
CA VAL A 46 -1.80 -14.49 24.44
C VAL A 46 -2.32 -14.18 25.84
N VAL A 47 -1.69 -13.21 26.48
CA VAL A 47 -2.06 -12.74 27.82
C VAL A 47 -2.44 -11.27 27.73
N ARG A 48 -3.55 -10.89 28.35
CA ARG A 48 -3.94 -9.49 28.49
C ARG A 48 -2.88 -8.74 29.30
N PRO A 49 -2.26 -7.67 28.79
CA PRO A 49 -1.35 -6.86 29.58
C PRO A 49 -2.10 -6.05 30.66
N ALA A 50 -1.38 -5.61 31.69
CA ALA A 50 -1.95 -4.75 32.71
C ALA A 50 -2.32 -3.37 32.17
N ASP A 51 -1.49 -2.82 31.28
CA ASP A 51 -1.77 -1.60 30.54
C ASP A 51 -2.07 -1.95 29.06
N LEU A 52 -3.22 -1.52 28.58
CA LEU A 52 -3.60 -1.77 27.17
C LEU A 52 -2.74 -1.01 26.18
N GLU A 53 -2.05 0.08 26.59
CA GLU A 53 -1.09 0.77 25.71
C GLU A 53 0.09 -0.13 25.32
N ASP A 54 0.42 -1.16 26.09
CA ASP A 54 1.42 -2.16 25.70
C ASP A 54 1.06 -2.90 24.40
N LEU A 55 -0.22 -2.90 24.02
CA LEU A 55 -0.71 -3.48 22.76
C LEU A 55 -0.60 -2.52 21.56
N ALA A 56 -0.20 -1.28 21.75
CA ALA A 56 -0.18 -0.28 20.68
C ALA A 56 0.64 -0.72 19.45
N PHE A 57 1.71 -1.49 19.70
CA PHE A 57 2.61 -1.99 18.66
C PHE A 57 2.46 -3.50 18.42
N ALA A 58 1.46 -4.14 19.03
CA ALA A 58 1.21 -5.56 18.81
C ALA A 58 0.79 -5.83 17.36
N PRO A 59 1.23 -6.95 16.75
CA PRO A 59 0.78 -7.34 15.43
C PRO A 59 -0.73 -7.65 15.42
N VAL A 60 -1.37 -7.50 14.27
CA VAL A 60 -2.79 -7.83 14.07
C VAL A 60 -3.09 -9.27 14.51
N THR A 61 -2.20 -10.20 14.24
CA THR A 61 -2.33 -11.61 14.62
C THR A 61 -2.43 -11.80 16.13
N GLU A 62 -1.68 -11.02 16.92
CA GLU A 62 -1.76 -11.04 18.39
C GLU A 62 -3.05 -10.36 18.90
N LEU A 63 -3.38 -9.18 18.35
CA LEU A 63 -4.62 -8.48 18.67
C LEU A 63 -5.85 -9.37 18.38
N ALA A 64 -5.85 -10.06 17.23
CA ALA A 64 -6.89 -10.99 16.84
C ALA A 64 -7.04 -12.16 17.82
N ALA A 65 -5.93 -12.72 18.29
CA ALA A 65 -5.94 -13.80 19.28
C ALA A 65 -6.52 -13.33 20.63
N LEU A 66 -6.16 -12.12 21.08
CA LEU A 66 -6.70 -11.51 22.30
C LEU A 66 -8.22 -11.28 22.21
N VAL A 67 -8.69 -10.71 21.09
CA VAL A 67 -10.12 -10.45 20.85
C VAL A 67 -10.89 -11.77 20.77
N ARG A 68 -10.42 -12.74 19.97
CA ARG A 68 -11.04 -14.05 19.82
C ARG A 68 -11.16 -14.80 21.14
N ALA A 69 -10.12 -14.72 21.99
CA ALA A 69 -10.11 -15.32 23.32
C ALA A 69 -10.90 -14.50 24.37
N ARG A 70 -11.49 -13.37 23.98
CA ARG A 70 -12.21 -12.42 24.86
C ARG A 70 -11.34 -11.92 26.03
N ARG A 71 -10.03 -11.86 25.84
CA ARG A 71 -9.09 -11.29 26.80
C ARG A 71 -9.11 -9.76 26.76
N VAL A 72 -9.37 -9.20 25.58
CA VAL A 72 -9.53 -7.77 25.31
C VAL A 72 -10.77 -7.62 24.42
N THR A 73 -11.59 -6.61 24.67
CA THR A 73 -12.72 -6.30 23.80
C THR A 73 -12.32 -5.38 22.66
N SER A 74 -13.08 -5.40 21.57
CA SER A 74 -12.89 -4.47 20.46
C SER A 74 -13.08 -3.03 20.91
N VAL A 75 -14.05 -2.76 21.79
CA VAL A 75 -14.29 -1.42 22.36
C VAL A 75 -13.06 -0.93 23.15
N GLU A 76 -12.43 -1.78 23.96
CA GLU A 76 -11.20 -1.42 24.70
C GLU A 76 -10.05 -1.07 23.75
N LEU A 77 -9.79 -1.92 22.73
CA LEU A 77 -8.76 -1.64 21.72
C LEU A 77 -9.06 -0.36 20.96
N THR A 78 -10.30 -0.16 20.54
CA THR A 78 -10.72 1.02 19.78
C THR A 78 -10.51 2.29 20.60
N ARG A 79 -10.88 2.29 21.88
CA ARG A 79 -10.65 3.45 22.77
C ARG A 79 -9.18 3.73 22.96
N MET A 80 -8.34 2.71 23.15
CA MET A 80 -6.89 2.85 23.29
C MET A 80 -6.29 3.51 22.04
N TYR A 81 -6.63 3.04 20.83
CA TYR A 81 -6.12 3.62 19.59
C TYR A 81 -6.67 5.03 19.33
N LEU A 82 -7.95 5.30 19.60
CA LEU A 82 -8.52 6.64 19.48
C LEU A 82 -7.84 7.65 20.43
N GLU A 83 -7.53 7.23 21.65
CA GLU A 83 -6.79 8.06 22.61
C GLU A 83 -5.37 8.36 22.11
N ARG A 84 -4.66 7.35 21.60
CA ARG A 84 -3.33 7.54 21.03
C ARG A 84 -3.36 8.41 19.77
N LEU A 85 -4.38 8.27 18.92
CA LEU A 85 -4.58 9.15 17.76
C LEU A 85 -4.77 10.61 18.18
N ARG A 86 -5.53 10.88 19.25
CA ARG A 86 -5.71 12.24 19.78
C ARG A 86 -4.42 12.79 20.40
N ARG A 87 -3.66 11.95 21.10
CA ARG A 87 -2.43 12.36 21.79
C ARG A 87 -1.29 12.64 20.82
N TYR A 88 -1.03 11.76 19.88
CA TYR A 88 0.14 11.81 19.00
C TYR A 88 -0.17 12.28 17.57
N GLY A 89 -1.41 12.17 17.14
CA GLY A 89 -1.83 12.57 15.80
C GLY A 89 -1.51 14.03 15.43
N PRO A 90 -1.74 15.01 16.32
CA PRO A 90 -1.37 16.40 16.05
C PRO A 90 0.12 16.62 15.84
N MET A 91 0.97 15.96 16.63
CA MET A 91 2.43 16.02 16.46
C MET A 91 2.89 15.42 15.13
N LEU A 92 2.28 14.31 14.72
CA LEU A 92 2.64 13.59 13.48
C LEU A 92 1.92 14.16 12.25
N GLN A 93 0.89 14.97 12.44
CA GLN A 93 0.05 15.50 11.35
C GLN A 93 -0.43 14.40 10.39
N CYS A 94 -0.83 13.26 10.94
CA CYS A 94 -1.15 12.05 10.18
C CYS A 94 -2.66 11.78 10.02
N ILE A 95 -3.52 12.63 10.60
CA ILE A 95 -4.97 12.44 10.64
C ILE A 95 -5.67 13.56 9.86
N ILE A 96 -6.64 13.19 9.02
CA ILE A 96 -7.58 14.13 8.42
C ILE A 96 -8.89 14.14 9.24
N THR A 97 -9.45 12.96 9.55
CA THR A 97 -10.71 12.85 10.29
C THR A 97 -10.66 11.65 11.23
N LEU A 98 -10.98 11.85 12.51
CA LEU A 98 -11.30 10.75 13.42
C LEU A 98 -12.74 10.30 13.19
N THR A 99 -12.96 9.00 13.23
CA THR A 99 -14.27 8.39 12.96
C THR A 99 -14.87 7.81 14.24
N ASP A 100 -14.77 8.54 15.35
CA ASP A 100 -15.08 8.06 16.72
C ASP A 100 -16.42 7.34 16.84
N SER A 101 -17.50 7.99 16.40
CA SER A 101 -18.85 7.42 16.53
C SER A 101 -19.01 6.14 15.73
N LEU A 102 -18.51 6.13 14.48
CA LEU A 102 -18.52 4.95 13.63
C LEU A 102 -17.67 3.85 14.24
N ALA A 103 -16.46 4.17 14.68
CA ALA A 103 -15.53 3.21 15.26
C ALA A 103 -16.11 2.53 16.51
N LEU A 104 -16.66 3.30 17.44
CA LEU A 104 -17.27 2.76 18.66
C LEU A 104 -18.51 1.91 18.36
N ALA A 105 -19.34 2.29 17.38
CA ALA A 105 -20.48 1.49 16.95
C ALA A 105 -20.04 0.17 16.30
N GLN A 106 -19.01 0.19 15.44
CA GLN A 106 -18.45 -1.00 14.82
C GLN A 106 -17.81 -1.92 15.87
N ALA A 107 -17.07 -1.38 16.84
CA ALA A 107 -16.44 -2.13 17.92
C ALA A 107 -17.47 -2.79 18.83
N ALA A 108 -18.50 -2.05 19.24
CA ALA A 108 -19.59 -2.60 20.06
C ALA A 108 -20.34 -3.73 19.34
N ARG A 109 -20.57 -3.58 18.02
CA ARG A 109 -21.16 -4.65 17.20
C ARG A 109 -20.26 -5.88 17.16
N ALA A 110 -18.94 -5.71 16.98
CA ALA A 110 -17.99 -6.82 16.96
C ALA A 110 -17.97 -7.58 18.30
N ASP A 111 -17.99 -6.87 19.43
CA ASP A 111 -18.05 -7.47 20.75
C ASP A 111 -19.38 -8.23 20.98
N ALA A 112 -20.52 -7.65 20.56
CA ALA A 112 -21.82 -8.30 20.64
C ALA A 112 -21.89 -9.57 19.77
N GLU A 113 -21.39 -9.52 18.54
CA GLU A 113 -21.31 -10.68 17.64
C GLU A 113 -20.49 -11.81 18.28
N LEU A 114 -19.32 -11.48 18.82
CA LEU A 114 -18.46 -12.47 19.47
C LEU A 114 -19.11 -13.07 20.72
N ALA A 115 -19.87 -12.27 21.48
CA ALA A 115 -20.66 -12.77 22.64
C ALA A 115 -21.71 -13.79 22.21
N HIS A 116 -22.26 -13.68 21.01
CA HIS A 116 -23.22 -14.62 20.41
C HIS A 116 -22.56 -15.73 19.57
N GLY A 117 -21.24 -15.90 19.65
CA GLY A 117 -20.49 -16.94 18.94
C GLY A 117 -20.20 -16.66 17.48
N ILE A 118 -20.44 -15.43 17.01
CA ILE A 118 -20.13 -15.02 15.63
C ILE A 118 -18.71 -14.45 15.60
N TYR A 119 -17.82 -15.12 14.86
CA TYR A 119 -16.46 -14.67 14.62
C TYR A 119 -16.19 -14.57 13.11
N ARG A 120 -15.95 -13.36 12.63
CA ARG A 120 -15.79 -13.08 11.19
C ARG A 120 -14.39 -13.36 10.64
N GLY A 121 -13.45 -13.73 11.50
CA GLY A 121 -12.04 -13.98 11.13
C GLY A 121 -11.07 -13.03 11.83
N PRO A 122 -9.78 -13.08 11.46
CA PRO A 122 -8.71 -12.41 12.22
C PRO A 122 -8.76 -10.88 12.23
N LEU A 123 -9.61 -10.25 11.40
CA LEU A 123 -9.83 -8.79 11.45
C LEU A 123 -11.02 -8.39 12.30
N HIS A 124 -11.76 -9.36 12.87
CA HIS A 124 -12.93 -9.10 13.69
C HIS A 124 -12.59 -8.24 14.91
N GLY A 125 -13.14 -7.03 14.96
CA GLY A 125 -12.92 -6.08 16.04
C GLY A 125 -11.58 -5.36 16.02
N ILE A 126 -10.80 -5.44 14.95
CA ILE A 126 -9.45 -4.84 14.86
C ILE A 126 -9.53 -3.42 14.31
N PRO A 127 -9.01 -2.41 15.05
CA PRO A 127 -8.97 -1.03 14.63
C PRO A 127 -7.97 -0.76 13.49
N TYR A 128 -8.41 -0.03 12.45
CA TYR A 128 -7.56 0.34 11.33
C TYR A 128 -7.79 1.78 10.86
N GLY A 129 -6.83 2.30 10.09
CA GLY A 129 -6.93 3.58 9.41
C GLY A 129 -6.98 3.45 7.90
N ALA A 130 -7.69 4.35 7.24
CA ALA A 130 -7.81 4.38 5.79
C ALA A 130 -7.20 5.65 5.21
N LYS A 131 -6.33 5.54 4.20
CA LYS A 131 -5.85 6.67 3.42
C LYS A 131 -7.03 7.47 2.88
N ASP A 132 -7.01 8.78 3.02
CA ASP A 132 -8.15 9.65 2.73
C ASP A 132 -8.41 9.92 1.23
N LEU A 133 -7.98 9.00 0.39
CA LEU A 133 -8.47 8.86 -0.99
C LEU A 133 -9.54 7.77 -1.12
N LEU A 134 -9.78 7.01 -0.05
CA LEU A 134 -10.80 5.96 0.03
C LEU A 134 -12.10 6.58 0.55
N ALA A 135 -13.16 6.51 -0.24
CA ALA A 135 -14.46 7.03 0.14
C ALA A 135 -15.06 6.25 1.33
N GLN A 136 -15.63 6.98 2.26
CA GLN A 136 -16.47 6.49 3.34
C GLN A 136 -17.70 7.42 3.45
N LYS A 137 -18.89 6.87 3.26
CA LYS A 137 -20.14 7.62 3.00
C LYS A 137 -20.54 8.66 4.05
N ASP A 138 -20.13 8.44 5.32
CA ASP A 138 -20.54 9.26 6.46
C ASP A 138 -19.46 10.30 6.85
N HIS A 139 -18.35 10.36 6.12
CA HIS A 139 -17.23 11.27 6.36
C HIS A 139 -16.75 11.91 5.06
N ARG A 140 -16.13 13.09 5.19
CA ARG A 140 -15.49 13.75 4.05
C ARG A 140 -14.37 12.86 3.50
N THR A 141 -14.15 12.96 2.20
CA THR A 141 -13.01 12.32 1.51
C THR A 141 -12.29 13.41 0.72
N THR A 142 -11.17 13.87 1.28
CA THR A 142 -10.57 15.16 0.89
C THR A 142 -9.42 15.03 -0.11
N TRP A 143 -8.95 13.80 -0.36
CA TRP A 143 -7.76 13.54 -1.19
C TRP A 143 -6.51 14.31 -0.74
N GLY A 144 -6.48 14.78 0.52
CA GLY A 144 -5.40 15.59 1.09
C GLY A 144 -5.23 16.97 0.44
N ALA A 145 -6.13 17.38 -0.44
CA ALA A 145 -6.01 18.56 -1.28
C ALA A 145 -7.01 19.66 -0.92
N MET A 146 -6.53 20.89 -0.78
CA MET A 146 -7.35 22.05 -0.40
C MET A 146 -8.60 22.23 -1.29
N PRO A 147 -8.56 22.06 -2.63
CA PRO A 147 -9.75 22.17 -3.47
C PRO A 147 -10.87 21.18 -3.12
N PHE A 148 -10.56 20.09 -2.42
CA PHE A 148 -11.46 18.99 -2.08
C PHE A 148 -11.67 18.83 -0.57
N LYS A 149 -11.17 19.75 0.27
CA LYS A 149 -11.24 19.63 1.75
C LYS A 149 -12.64 19.43 2.31
N ASP A 150 -13.65 19.92 1.62
CA ASP A 150 -15.05 19.82 2.02
C ASP A 150 -15.85 18.81 1.17
N GLN A 151 -15.17 17.97 0.40
CA GLN A 151 -15.80 17.00 -0.48
C GLN A 151 -16.48 15.88 0.29
N TRP A 152 -17.70 15.56 -0.12
CA TRP A 152 -18.46 14.40 0.32
C TRP A 152 -18.68 13.42 -0.83
N ILE A 153 -18.23 12.19 -0.65
CA ILE A 153 -18.52 11.06 -1.56
C ILE A 153 -19.43 10.12 -0.78
N ARG A 154 -20.71 10.06 -1.15
CA ARG A 154 -21.78 9.37 -0.40
C ARG A 154 -21.83 7.86 -0.65
N GLU A 155 -20.68 7.25 -0.84
CA GLU A 155 -20.52 5.81 -1.01
C GLU A 155 -19.30 5.32 -0.20
N ASP A 156 -19.25 4.03 0.05
CA ASP A 156 -18.09 3.39 0.64
C ASP A 156 -17.25 2.73 -0.46
N ALA A 157 -15.94 2.96 -0.46
CA ALA A 157 -15.04 2.22 -1.32
C ALA A 157 -15.16 0.70 -1.06
N THR A 158 -14.99 -0.10 -2.11
CA THR A 158 -15.11 -1.56 -1.98
C THR A 158 -14.19 -2.13 -0.89
N VAL A 159 -12.96 -1.62 -0.76
CA VAL A 159 -12.05 -2.05 0.29
C VAL A 159 -12.59 -1.73 1.70
N ILE A 160 -13.26 -0.61 1.88
CA ILE A 160 -13.91 -0.23 3.16
C ILE A 160 -15.07 -1.20 3.47
N ARG A 161 -15.93 -1.50 2.48
CA ARG A 161 -17.02 -2.48 2.65
C ARG A 161 -16.50 -3.87 2.98
N LYS A 162 -15.43 -4.32 2.32
CA LYS A 162 -14.82 -5.63 2.58
C LYS A 162 -14.23 -5.72 3.99
N LEU A 163 -13.58 -4.67 4.46
CA LEU A 163 -13.04 -4.61 5.82
C LEU A 163 -14.18 -4.57 6.86
N GLU A 164 -15.24 -3.83 6.62
CA GLU A 164 -16.43 -3.85 7.48
C GLU A 164 -17.07 -5.25 7.52
N ALA A 165 -17.18 -5.92 6.38
CA ALA A 165 -17.69 -7.30 6.31
C ALA A 165 -16.78 -8.28 7.08
N ALA A 166 -15.48 -8.05 7.13
CA ALA A 166 -14.53 -8.80 7.94
C ALA A 166 -14.56 -8.45 9.44
N GLY A 167 -15.37 -7.45 9.84
CA GLY A 167 -15.53 -7.00 11.22
C GLY A 167 -14.46 -6.00 11.69
N ALA A 168 -13.64 -5.46 10.81
CA ALA A 168 -12.65 -4.45 11.14
C ALA A 168 -13.32 -3.10 11.52
N VAL A 169 -12.63 -2.30 12.33
CA VAL A 169 -13.13 -1.05 12.90
C VAL A 169 -12.35 0.13 12.33
N LEU A 170 -13.03 1.01 11.60
CA LEU A 170 -12.40 2.21 11.02
C LEU A 170 -12.30 3.31 12.08
N VAL A 171 -11.08 3.63 12.52
CA VAL A 171 -10.83 4.65 13.57
C VAL A 171 -10.43 6.02 13.03
N ALA A 172 -9.89 6.08 11.81
CA ALA A 172 -9.46 7.36 11.23
C ALA A 172 -9.36 7.30 9.70
N LYS A 173 -9.63 8.45 9.07
CA LYS A 173 -9.21 8.78 7.72
C LYS A 173 -7.85 9.46 7.84
N LEU A 174 -6.82 8.85 7.25
CA LEU A 174 -5.42 9.22 7.42
C LEU A 174 -4.91 10.06 6.25
N THR A 175 -3.93 10.92 6.53
CA THR A 175 -3.38 11.85 5.56
C THR A 175 -2.72 11.17 4.36
N LEU A 176 -2.67 11.90 3.28
CA LEU A 176 -1.88 11.60 2.09
C LEU A 176 -1.30 12.91 1.56
N GLY A 177 -0.16 12.84 0.90
CA GLY A 177 0.27 13.99 0.10
C GLY A 177 -0.83 14.34 -0.91
N ALA A 178 -1.10 15.62 -1.06
CA ALA A 178 -2.23 16.12 -1.85
C ALA A 178 -2.29 15.46 -3.24
N LEU A 179 -3.45 14.89 -3.60
CA LEU A 179 -3.68 14.14 -4.83
C LEU A 179 -2.65 13.01 -5.05
N ALA A 180 -2.32 12.31 -3.95
CA ALA A 180 -1.42 11.17 -3.93
C ALA A 180 0.03 11.46 -4.35
N TRP A 181 0.61 12.58 -3.91
CA TRP A 181 2.03 12.89 -4.11
C TRP A 181 2.71 13.42 -2.85
N GLY A 182 3.77 12.73 -2.38
CA GLY A 182 4.55 13.13 -1.21
C GLY A 182 3.76 13.08 0.09
N ASP A 183 4.14 13.91 1.05
CA ASP A 183 3.60 13.95 2.41
C ASP A 183 3.00 15.31 2.82
N VAL A 184 2.97 16.27 1.89
CA VAL A 184 2.38 17.58 2.10
C VAL A 184 0.91 17.59 1.70
N TRP A 185 0.04 17.92 2.64
CA TRP A 185 -1.40 18.01 2.46
C TRP A 185 -1.92 19.39 2.96
N TYR A 186 -3.19 19.69 2.79
CA TYR A 186 -3.71 21.05 3.13
C TYR A 186 -3.55 21.42 4.60
N GLY A 187 -3.38 20.47 5.53
CA GLY A 187 -3.18 20.71 6.96
C GLY A 187 -1.72 20.71 7.41
N GLY A 188 -0.76 20.48 6.51
CA GLY A 188 0.67 20.49 6.85
C GLY A 188 1.49 19.40 6.17
N THR A 189 2.47 18.87 6.89
CA THR A 189 3.35 17.79 6.43
C THR A 189 3.33 16.64 7.42
N THR A 190 2.89 15.46 6.98
CA THR A 190 2.90 14.26 7.81
C THR A 190 4.33 13.88 8.21
N LYS A 191 4.55 13.63 9.49
CA LYS A 191 5.89 13.43 10.08
C LYS A 191 6.30 11.97 10.14
N ASN A 192 7.62 11.77 10.05
CA ASN A 192 8.25 10.49 10.35
C ASN A 192 8.28 10.28 11.89
N PRO A 193 7.68 9.21 12.43
CA PRO A 193 7.67 8.98 13.88
C PRO A 193 9.05 8.75 14.52
N TRP A 194 10.06 8.37 13.71
CA TRP A 194 11.43 8.17 14.16
C TRP A 194 12.23 9.48 14.24
N ASP A 195 11.84 10.47 13.46
CA ASP A 195 12.45 11.80 13.42
C ASP A 195 11.38 12.81 12.96
N THR A 196 10.69 13.40 13.93
CA THR A 196 9.57 14.33 13.66
C THR A 196 10.00 15.66 13.02
N THR A 197 11.30 15.91 12.87
CA THR A 197 11.81 17.02 12.07
C THR A 197 11.71 16.76 10.57
N LYS A 198 11.49 15.51 10.17
CA LYS A 198 11.40 15.04 8.79
C LYS A 198 9.97 14.61 8.44
N GLY A 199 9.66 14.68 7.15
CA GLY A 199 8.43 14.12 6.61
C GLY A 199 8.45 12.59 6.55
N SER A 200 7.25 12.01 6.51
CA SER A 200 7.04 10.55 6.43
C SER A 200 7.34 9.97 5.05
N SER A 201 7.60 10.81 4.04
CA SER A 201 7.42 10.44 2.65
C SER A 201 5.96 10.06 2.37
N GLY A 202 5.65 9.63 1.14
CA GLY A 202 4.26 9.35 0.76
C GLY A 202 4.16 8.63 -0.59
N SER A 203 2.97 8.62 -1.12
CA SER A 203 1.78 9.38 -0.72
C SER A 203 0.93 8.74 0.39
N SER A 204 1.14 7.46 0.76
CA SER A 204 0.46 6.86 1.93
C SER A 204 1.11 7.32 3.25
N ALA A 205 1.21 8.64 3.41
CA ALA A 205 1.93 9.32 4.48
C ALA A 205 1.35 8.99 5.86
N GLY A 206 0.07 9.27 6.07
CA GLY A 206 -0.64 8.97 7.31
C GLY A 206 -0.71 7.48 7.61
N PRO A 207 -1.05 6.60 6.64
CA PRO A 207 -1.02 5.16 6.85
C PRO A 207 0.30 4.62 7.40
N ALA A 208 1.44 5.02 6.83
CA ALA A 208 2.73 4.58 7.31
C ALA A 208 3.10 5.21 8.67
N SER A 209 2.91 6.53 8.83
CA SER A 209 3.22 7.24 10.07
C SER A 209 2.39 6.71 11.25
N ALA A 210 1.07 6.59 11.09
CA ALA A 210 0.18 6.11 12.14
C ALA A 210 0.46 4.65 12.51
N THR A 211 0.71 3.77 11.53
CA THR A 211 1.04 2.36 11.79
C THR A 211 2.37 2.23 12.53
N ALA A 212 3.42 2.95 12.11
CA ALA A 212 4.72 2.94 12.76
C ALA A 212 4.66 3.47 14.20
N ALA A 213 3.81 4.47 14.44
CA ALA A 213 3.63 5.09 15.74
C ALA A 213 2.68 4.33 16.69
N GLY A 214 2.12 3.19 16.28
CA GLY A 214 1.18 2.42 17.09
C GLY A 214 -0.14 3.15 17.34
N LEU A 215 -0.65 3.89 16.36
CA LEU A 215 -1.92 4.63 16.44
C LEU A 215 -3.09 3.88 15.82
N VAL A 216 -2.81 2.82 15.10
CA VAL A 216 -3.78 1.91 14.48
C VAL A 216 -3.22 0.49 14.47
N GLY A 217 -4.09 -0.51 14.41
CA GLY A 217 -3.67 -1.91 14.24
C GLY A 217 -3.00 -2.16 12.90
N PHE A 218 -3.58 -1.61 11.83
CA PHE A 218 -3.04 -1.60 10.47
C PHE A 218 -3.65 -0.43 9.68
N ALA A 219 -3.18 -0.21 8.46
CA ALA A 219 -3.76 0.81 7.59
C ALA A 219 -3.86 0.31 6.14
N ILE A 220 -4.74 0.96 5.36
CA ILE A 220 -4.81 0.78 3.91
C ILE A 220 -4.21 2.00 3.23
N GLY A 221 -3.22 1.73 2.38
CA GLY A 221 -2.57 2.71 1.52
C GLY A 221 -2.86 2.46 0.04
N SER A 222 -2.21 3.25 -0.80
CA SER A 222 -2.24 3.09 -2.26
C SER A 222 -0.87 3.34 -2.86
N GLU A 223 -0.62 2.74 -4.01
CA GLU A 223 0.59 3.00 -4.78
C GLU A 223 0.30 3.10 -6.27
N THR A 224 0.78 4.19 -6.86
CA THR A 224 0.90 4.38 -8.29
C THR A 224 2.35 4.14 -8.71
N TRP A 225 3.28 4.83 -8.03
CA TRP A 225 4.73 4.68 -8.16
C TRP A 225 5.40 4.99 -6.82
N GLY A 226 5.59 3.97 -5.99
CA GLY A 226 6.31 4.08 -4.74
C GLY A 226 5.50 4.53 -3.52
N SER A 227 4.19 4.75 -3.64
CA SER A 227 3.39 5.36 -2.56
C SER A 227 3.01 4.43 -1.40
N ILE A 228 3.34 3.15 -1.45
CA ILE A 228 3.38 2.21 -0.31
C ILE A 228 4.84 1.99 0.09
N VAL A 229 5.72 1.75 -0.88
CA VAL A 229 7.13 1.44 -0.65
C VAL A 229 7.86 2.58 0.05
N SER A 230 7.74 3.81 -0.47
CA SER A 230 8.48 4.97 0.02
C SER A 230 8.13 5.38 1.45
N PRO A 231 6.85 5.53 1.85
CA PRO A 231 6.53 5.85 3.24
C PRO A 231 6.78 4.67 4.19
N SER A 232 6.67 3.41 3.72
CA SER A 232 7.02 2.24 4.53
C SER A 232 8.52 2.17 4.81
N ASP A 233 9.37 2.46 3.83
CA ASP A 233 10.81 2.62 4.02
C ASP A 233 11.13 3.68 5.09
N ARG A 234 10.55 4.86 4.91
CA ARG A 234 10.81 6.01 5.76
C ARG A 234 10.34 5.81 7.21
N CYS A 235 9.19 5.18 7.40
CA CYS A 235 8.58 4.98 8.70
C CYS A 235 8.88 3.61 9.33
N GLY A 236 9.53 2.70 8.62
CA GLY A 236 9.87 1.38 9.15
C GLY A 236 8.67 0.43 9.27
N THR A 237 7.67 0.57 8.41
CA THR A 237 6.52 -0.33 8.33
C THR A 237 6.72 -1.42 7.27
N THR A 238 5.87 -2.42 7.31
CA THR A 238 5.76 -3.44 6.28
C THR A 238 4.57 -3.12 5.38
N GLY A 239 4.80 -3.04 4.07
CA GLY A 239 3.74 -2.76 3.09
C GLY A 239 3.65 -3.83 2.02
N LEU A 240 2.43 -4.15 1.60
CA LEU A 240 2.16 -4.96 0.42
C LEU A 240 1.55 -4.08 -0.66
N ARG A 241 2.21 -4.00 -1.80
CA ARG A 241 1.62 -3.58 -3.07
C ARG A 241 1.21 -4.83 -3.83
N PRO A 242 -0.09 -5.15 -3.96
CA PRO A 242 -0.53 -6.34 -4.68
C PRO A 242 -0.33 -6.22 -6.20
N THR A 243 -0.50 -7.31 -6.92
CA THR A 243 -0.65 -7.31 -8.38
C THR A 243 -1.74 -6.33 -8.80
N PHE A 244 -1.52 -5.58 -9.88
CA PHE A 244 -2.53 -4.69 -10.45
C PHE A 244 -3.84 -5.45 -10.74
N GLY A 245 -4.97 -4.87 -10.33
CA GLY A 245 -6.28 -5.52 -10.47
C GLY A 245 -6.59 -6.60 -9.43
N ARG A 246 -5.75 -6.78 -8.41
CA ARG A 246 -5.96 -7.78 -7.36
C ARG A 246 -6.89 -7.28 -6.25
N VAL A 247 -6.87 -5.99 -5.98
CA VAL A 247 -7.75 -5.30 -5.02
C VAL A 247 -8.54 -4.24 -5.77
N SER A 248 -9.86 -4.25 -5.60
CA SER A 248 -10.75 -3.27 -6.24
C SER A 248 -10.45 -1.84 -5.79
N ARG A 249 -10.42 -0.93 -6.76
CA ARG A 249 -10.23 0.51 -6.56
C ARG A 249 -11.56 1.28 -6.64
N ALA A 250 -12.69 0.59 -6.74
CA ALA A 250 -13.99 1.24 -6.76
C ALA A 250 -14.20 2.06 -5.48
N GLY A 251 -14.54 3.35 -5.62
CA GLY A 251 -14.67 4.31 -4.53
C GLY A 251 -13.34 4.91 -4.05
N ALA A 252 -12.21 4.63 -4.72
CA ALA A 252 -10.94 5.30 -4.50
C ALA A 252 -10.71 6.42 -5.53
N MET A 253 -10.03 7.50 -5.12
CA MET A 253 -9.54 8.51 -6.06
C MET A 253 -8.60 7.87 -7.08
N ALA A 254 -8.82 8.12 -8.35
CA ALA A 254 -7.89 7.75 -9.40
C ALA A 254 -6.81 8.83 -9.57
N LEU A 255 -5.55 8.39 -9.61
CA LEU A 255 -4.41 9.18 -10.08
C LEU A 255 -3.98 8.67 -11.47
N SER A 256 -3.82 7.37 -11.60
CA SER A 256 -3.51 6.69 -12.86
C SER A 256 -4.32 5.41 -12.96
N TRP A 257 -5.25 5.35 -13.90
CA TRP A 257 -6.12 4.17 -14.07
C TRP A 257 -5.35 2.90 -14.41
N SER A 258 -4.16 3.03 -14.99
CA SER A 258 -3.33 1.89 -15.39
C SER A 258 -2.23 1.53 -14.40
N MET A 259 -2.05 2.31 -13.31
CA MET A 259 -0.95 2.08 -12.36
C MET A 259 -1.39 2.03 -10.90
N ASP A 260 -2.57 2.53 -10.52
CA ASP A 260 -3.01 2.57 -9.13
C ASP A 260 -3.32 1.18 -8.56
N LYS A 261 -2.85 0.93 -7.35
CA LYS A 261 -3.11 -0.28 -6.55
C LYS A 261 -3.40 0.10 -5.11
N LEU A 262 -4.25 -0.65 -4.44
CA LEU A 262 -4.50 -0.53 -3.00
C LEU A 262 -3.84 -1.68 -2.27
N GLY A 263 -3.28 -1.43 -1.09
CA GLY A 263 -2.66 -2.47 -0.30
C GLY A 263 -2.49 -2.12 1.17
N PRO A 264 -2.28 -3.14 2.03
CA PRO A 264 -2.09 -2.96 3.46
C PRO A 264 -0.71 -2.40 3.80
N ILE A 265 -0.68 -1.58 4.86
CA ILE A 265 0.52 -1.13 5.57
C ILE A 265 0.36 -1.59 7.02
N CYS A 266 1.27 -2.45 7.46
CA CYS A 266 1.19 -3.19 8.71
C CYS A 266 2.54 -3.16 9.45
N ARG A 267 2.60 -3.80 10.61
CA ARG A 267 3.88 -4.00 11.32
C ARG A 267 4.57 -5.28 10.89
N THR A 268 3.83 -6.31 10.50
CA THR A 268 4.40 -7.59 10.07
C THR A 268 3.93 -8.01 8.68
N VAL A 269 4.72 -8.87 8.03
CA VAL A 269 4.34 -9.47 6.73
C VAL A 269 3.10 -10.35 6.88
N GLU A 270 2.97 -11.09 7.98
CA GLU A 270 1.79 -11.93 8.19
C GLU A 270 0.52 -11.11 8.39
N ASP A 271 0.62 -9.94 9.05
CA ASP A 271 -0.50 -9.00 9.12
C ASP A 271 -0.93 -8.53 7.72
N CYS A 272 0.04 -8.25 6.83
CA CYS A 272 -0.26 -7.93 5.42
C CYS A 272 -1.01 -9.08 4.72
N ALA A 273 -0.62 -10.33 4.98
CA ALA A 273 -1.31 -11.51 4.43
C ALA A 273 -2.75 -11.63 4.95
N VAL A 274 -2.96 -11.41 6.24
CA VAL A 274 -4.29 -11.42 6.89
C VAL A 274 -5.20 -10.34 6.30
N VAL A 275 -4.70 -9.12 6.19
CA VAL A 275 -5.47 -8.00 5.62
C VAL A 275 -5.75 -8.24 4.12
N PHE A 276 -4.75 -8.68 3.37
CA PHE A 276 -4.90 -8.95 1.94
C PHE A 276 -5.94 -10.05 1.67
N GLN A 277 -5.99 -11.09 2.49
CA GLN A 277 -7.03 -12.13 2.41
C GLN A 277 -8.44 -11.55 2.45
N ALA A 278 -8.66 -10.50 3.23
CA ALA A 278 -9.97 -9.87 3.36
C ALA A 278 -10.33 -8.94 2.20
N ILE A 279 -9.34 -8.28 1.58
CA ILE A 279 -9.59 -7.19 0.63
C ILE A 279 -9.47 -7.56 -0.84
N HIS A 280 -8.77 -8.66 -1.19
CA HIS A 280 -8.58 -9.05 -2.58
C HIS A 280 -9.85 -9.62 -3.23
N GLY A 281 -9.82 -9.77 -4.55
CA GLY A 281 -10.81 -10.51 -5.33
C GLY A 281 -11.61 -9.62 -6.29
N TYR A 282 -12.45 -10.30 -7.09
CA TYR A 282 -13.25 -9.67 -8.12
C TYR A 282 -14.30 -8.70 -7.56
N ASP A 283 -14.45 -7.59 -8.25
CA ASP A 283 -15.51 -6.60 -8.04
C ASP A 283 -16.03 -6.12 -9.40
N PRO A 284 -17.34 -6.29 -9.70
CA PRO A 284 -17.91 -5.81 -10.97
C PRO A 284 -17.83 -4.28 -11.12
N SER A 285 -17.65 -3.54 -10.03
CA SER A 285 -17.49 -2.08 -10.04
C SER A 285 -16.08 -1.63 -10.45
N ASP A 286 -15.10 -2.53 -10.46
CA ASP A 286 -13.75 -2.28 -11.00
C ASP A 286 -13.42 -3.31 -12.07
N PRO A 287 -13.53 -2.93 -13.37
CA PRO A 287 -13.34 -3.86 -14.48
C PRO A 287 -11.90 -4.38 -14.62
N THR A 288 -10.95 -3.83 -13.87
CA THR A 288 -9.56 -4.33 -13.85
C THR A 288 -9.38 -5.54 -12.93
N THR A 289 -10.36 -5.82 -12.06
CA THR A 289 -10.29 -6.98 -11.17
C THR A 289 -10.57 -8.29 -11.89
N VAL A 290 -9.88 -9.35 -11.47
CA VAL A 290 -9.91 -10.65 -12.13
C VAL A 290 -10.67 -11.68 -11.29
N ARG A 291 -11.50 -12.52 -11.96
CA ARG A 291 -12.29 -13.57 -11.32
C ARG A 291 -11.42 -14.79 -10.97
N ASP A 292 -11.81 -15.47 -9.93
CA ASP A 292 -11.39 -16.85 -9.59
C ASP A 292 -9.88 -17.06 -9.44
N VAL A 293 -9.15 -16.00 -9.12
CA VAL A 293 -7.71 -16.09 -8.81
C VAL A 293 -7.53 -16.39 -7.33
N PRO A 294 -6.99 -17.59 -6.98
CA PRO A 294 -6.82 -17.97 -5.59
C PRO A 294 -5.79 -17.13 -4.86
N PHE A 295 -5.91 -17.07 -3.53
CA PHE A 295 -4.85 -16.64 -2.63
C PHE A 295 -4.36 -17.87 -1.86
N VAL A 296 -3.10 -18.24 -2.09
CA VAL A 296 -2.49 -19.43 -1.47
C VAL A 296 -1.30 -18.96 -0.64
N TYR A 297 -1.48 -18.93 0.67
CA TYR A 297 -0.47 -18.52 1.64
C TYR A 297 -0.14 -19.64 2.61
N ASP A 298 1.15 -19.88 2.84
CA ASP A 298 1.65 -20.80 3.85
C ASP A 298 2.85 -20.17 4.59
N ALA A 299 2.62 -19.81 5.86
CA ALA A 299 3.64 -19.19 6.71
C ALA A 299 4.90 -20.05 6.89
N ASN A 300 4.78 -21.37 6.68
CA ASN A 300 5.86 -22.34 6.87
C ASN A 300 6.52 -22.77 5.55
N LEU A 301 6.27 -22.06 4.44
CA LEU A 301 6.85 -22.38 3.14
C LEU A 301 8.39 -22.51 3.25
N PRO A 302 8.98 -23.66 2.86
CA PRO A 302 10.43 -23.85 2.90
C PRO A 302 11.11 -23.02 1.81
N LEU A 303 12.10 -22.18 2.15
CA LEU A 303 12.77 -21.33 1.17
C LEU A 303 13.51 -22.14 0.07
N ARG A 304 14.01 -23.33 0.39
CA ARG A 304 14.62 -24.23 -0.60
C ARG A 304 13.68 -24.67 -1.73
N SER A 305 12.36 -24.49 -1.56
CA SER A 305 11.36 -24.80 -2.60
C SER A 305 11.04 -23.61 -3.49
N VAL A 306 11.67 -22.46 -3.25
CA VAL A 306 11.41 -21.21 -3.96
C VAL A 306 12.69 -20.77 -4.68
N ARG A 307 12.60 -20.44 -5.95
CA ARG A 307 13.70 -19.87 -6.72
C ARG A 307 13.80 -18.38 -6.39
N VAL A 308 14.75 -18.01 -5.54
CA VAL A 308 14.93 -16.65 -5.06
C VAL A 308 16.04 -15.97 -5.87
N GLY A 309 15.66 -14.98 -6.67
CA GLY A 309 16.60 -14.09 -7.35
C GLY A 309 16.99 -12.89 -6.48
N TYR A 310 18.16 -12.31 -6.74
CA TYR A 310 18.51 -10.99 -6.21
C TYR A 310 19.00 -10.07 -7.32
N TYR A 311 18.57 -8.81 -7.27
CA TYR A 311 18.94 -7.81 -8.29
C TYR A 311 20.39 -7.37 -8.09
N ARG A 312 21.33 -8.10 -8.74
CA ARG A 312 22.76 -8.00 -8.50
C ARG A 312 23.31 -6.60 -8.69
N SER A 313 23.11 -6.00 -9.85
CA SER A 313 23.67 -4.65 -10.14
C SER A 313 23.13 -3.57 -9.18
N ALA A 314 21.88 -3.72 -8.72
CA ALA A 314 21.31 -2.83 -7.72
C ALA A 314 21.98 -2.99 -6.35
N PHE A 315 22.20 -4.22 -5.89
CA PHE A 315 22.93 -4.47 -4.64
C PHE A 315 24.40 -4.01 -4.72
N ASP A 316 25.07 -4.24 -5.86
CA ASP A 316 26.46 -3.81 -6.07
C ASP A 316 26.60 -2.28 -6.06
N SER A 317 25.58 -1.57 -6.51
CA SER A 317 25.57 -0.10 -6.59
C SER A 317 25.24 0.62 -5.28
N VAL A 318 24.77 -0.09 -4.26
CA VAL A 318 24.45 0.50 -2.94
C VAL A 318 25.71 1.07 -2.29
N LYS A 319 25.71 2.37 -2.01
CA LYS A 319 26.83 3.07 -1.34
C LYS A 319 26.55 3.33 0.14
N GLN A 320 25.32 3.70 0.46
CA GLN A 320 24.93 4.00 1.86
C GLN A 320 24.35 2.78 2.54
N ASN A 321 24.76 2.53 3.78
CA ASN A 321 24.28 1.38 4.57
C ASN A 321 24.46 0.03 3.86
N LYS A 322 25.51 -0.11 3.05
CA LYS A 322 25.77 -1.33 2.26
C LYS A 322 25.74 -2.59 3.12
N HIS A 323 26.33 -2.54 4.33
CA HIS A 323 26.32 -3.66 5.27
C HIS A 323 24.91 -4.15 5.62
N LEU A 324 23.91 -3.25 5.68
CA LEU A 324 22.51 -3.64 5.90
C LEU A 324 21.96 -4.38 4.69
N SER A 325 22.22 -3.86 3.48
CA SER A 325 21.80 -4.53 2.24
C SER A 325 22.46 -5.89 2.07
N ASP A 326 23.77 -6.00 2.31
CA ASP A 326 24.51 -7.25 2.23
C ASP A 326 24.02 -8.28 3.27
N SER A 327 23.61 -7.82 4.46
CA SER A 327 23.06 -8.69 5.51
C SER A 327 21.75 -9.37 5.08
N VAL A 328 20.95 -8.75 4.20
CA VAL A 328 19.72 -9.35 3.67
C VAL A 328 20.03 -10.65 2.95
N LEU A 329 21.01 -10.64 2.04
CA LEU A 329 21.41 -11.82 1.28
C LEU A 329 22.00 -12.89 2.20
N THR A 330 22.79 -12.49 3.20
CA THR A 330 23.36 -13.40 4.20
C THR A 330 22.26 -14.10 5.00
N VAL A 331 21.24 -13.38 5.47
CA VAL A 331 20.09 -13.95 6.22
C VAL A 331 19.32 -14.92 5.33
N LEU A 332 19.00 -14.55 4.10
CA LEU A 332 18.27 -15.43 3.18
C LEU A 332 19.04 -16.73 2.89
N HIS A 333 20.35 -16.61 2.67
CA HIS A 333 21.21 -17.79 2.47
C HIS A 333 21.21 -18.70 3.71
N SER A 334 21.31 -18.11 4.92
CA SER A 334 21.26 -18.88 6.19
C SER A 334 19.93 -19.60 6.41
N LEU A 335 18.83 -19.11 5.81
CA LEU A 335 17.52 -19.74 5.83
C LEU A 335 17.35 -20.82 4.76
N GLY A 336 18.39 -21.11 3.99
CA GLY A 336 18.40 -22.15 2.96
C GLY A 336 17.90 -21.69 1.58
N ALA A 337 17.87 -20.39 1.32
CA ALA A 337 17.60 -19.90 -0.02
C ALA A 337 18.83 -20.11 -0.93
N ASP A 338 18.60 -20.65 -2.11
CA ASP A 338 19.58 -20.66 -3.20
C ASP A 338 19.39 -19.36 -4.01
N LEU A 339 20.32 -18.40 -3.79
CA LEU A 339 20.21 -17.06 -4.33
C LEU A 339 20.81 -16.98 -5.74
N VAL A 340 19.97 -16.67 -6.73
CA VAL A 340 20.35 -16.55 -8.14
C VAL A 340 20.50 -15.06 -8.49
N PRO A 341 21.68 -14.63 -9.03
CA PRO A 341 21.83 -13.26 -9.51
C PRO A 341 20.95 -13.04 -10.75
N VAL A 342 20.20 -11.97 -10.74
CA VAL A 342 19.32 -11.57 -11.86
C VAL A 342 19.45 -10.09 -12.17
N GLU A 343 19.07 -9.71 -13.40
CA GLU A 343 18.97 -8.33 -13.83
C GLU A 343 17.56 -8.06 -14.37
N PHE A 344 17.03 -6.90 -14.08
CA PHE A 344 15.80 -6.43 -14.74
C PHE A 344 16.09 -5.95 -16.16
N PRO A 345 15.09 -5.97 -17.06
CA PRO A 345 15.24 -5.42 -18.41
C PRO A 345 15.85 -4.01 -18.40
N ALA A 346 16.93 -3.81 -19.13
CA ALA A 346 17.69 -2.55 -19.17
C ALA A 346 17.70 -1.88 -20.55
N ASP A 347 17.32 -2.60 -21.60
CA ASP A 347 17.38 -2.11 -22.98
C ASP A 347 16.20 -1.19 -23.34
N LEU A 348 15.14 -1.20 -22.53
CA LEU A 348 13.98 -0.35 -22.70
C LEU A 348 14.09 0.93 -21.85
N PRO A 349 13.59 2.07 -22.35
CA PRO A 349 13.71 3.38 -21.68
C PRO A 349 12.68 3.53 -20.54
N VAL A 350 12.79 2.70 -19.49
CA VAL A 350 11.82 2.62 -18.37
C VAL A 350 11.60 3.98 -17.73
N ASP A 351 12.67 4.73 -17.45
CA ASP A 351 12.58 6.02 -16.76
C ASP A 351 11.82 7.09 -17.58
N HIS A 352 11.74 6.90 -18.89
CA HIS A 352 10.97 7.79 -19.77
C HIS A 352 9.48 7.42 -19.88
N LEU A 353 9.05 6.26 -19.34
CA LEU A 353 7.64 5.86 -19.35
C LEU A 353 6.79 6.58 -18.27
N THR A 354 7.38 7.42 -17.45
CA THR A 354 6.68 8.23 -16.44
C THR A 354 5.63 9.16 -17.04
N HIS A 355 5.72 9.49 -18.33
CA HIS A 355 4.69 10.30 -18.98
C HIS A 355 3.35 9.56 -19.15
N ILE A 356 3.29 8.23 -18.99
CA ILE A 356 2.03 7.49 -18.86
C ILE A 356 1.28 7.99 -17.62
N LEU A 357 1.94 7.96 -16.46
CA LEU A 357 1.39 8.49 -15.21
C LEU A 357 0.99 9.97 -15.36
N SER A 358 1.88 10.79 -15.92
CA SER A 358 1.65 12.23 -16.05
C SER A 358 0.44 12.55 -16.91
N ALA A 359 0.26 11.85 -18.04
CA ALA A 359 -0.88 12.02 -18.94
C ALA A 359 -2.19 11.58 -18.29
N GLU A 360 -2.19 10.41 -17.64
CA GLU A 360 -3.39 9.89 -16.94
C GLU A 360 -3.79 10.77 -15.76
N ALA A 361 -2.82 11.22 -14.95
CA ALA A 361 -3.06 12.13 -13.84
C ALA A 361 -3.61 13.50 -14.30
N ALA A 362 -3.06 14.06 -15.36
CA ALA A 362 -3.57 15.31 -15.94
C ALA A 362 -4.99 15.15 -16.51
N ALA A 363 -5.34 13.99 -17.05
CA ALA A 363 -6.68 13.69 -17.52
C ALA A 363 -7.65 13.48 -16.34
N ALA A 364 -7.23 12.77 -15.30
CA ALA A 364 -8.03 12.52 -14.09
C ALA A 364 -8.42 13.82 -13.35
N PHE A 365 -7.54 14.84 -13.42
CA PHE A 365 -7.74 16.16 -12.79
C PHE A 365 -7.86 17.31 -13.80
N ASP A 366 -8.35 17.02 -15.01
CA ASP A 366 -8.49 18.03 -16.08
C ASP A 366 -9.43 19.18 -15.68
N ASP A 367 -10.54 18.87 -15.00
CA ASP A 367 -11.46 19.89 -14.51
C ASP A 367 -10.81 20.81 -13.46
N LEU A 368 -10.04 20.27 -12.54
CA LEU A 368 -9.27 21.05 -11.55
C LEU A 368 -8.37 22.07 -12.24
N THR A 369 -7.66 21.66 -13.28
CA THR A 369 -6.76 22.53 -14.05
C THR A 369 -7.54 23.58 -14.87
N ARG A 370 -8.61 23.17 -15.57
CA ARG A 370 -9.40 24.08 -16.44
C ARG A 370 -10.20 25.10 -15.66
N SER A 371 -10.61 24.77 -14.43
CA SER A 371 -11.34 25.69 -13.56
C SER A 371 -10.42 26.60 -12.74
N ASN A 372 -9.10 26.51 -12.90
CA ASN A 372 -8.07 27.20 -12.10
C ASN A 372 -8.17 26.91 -10.58
N ARG A 373 -8.87 25.86 -10.17
CA ARG A 373 -8.93 25.45 -8.76
C ARG A 373 -7.62 24.84 -8.27
N ASP A 374 -6.73 24.50 -9.17
CA ASP A 374 -5.36 24.06 -8.88
C ASP A 374 -4.52 25.19 -8.22
N ASP A 375 -4.91 26.46 -8.36
CA ASP A 375 -4.32 27.59 -7.62
C ASP A 375 -4.54 27.48 -6.08
N LEU A 376 -5.55 26.73 -5.65
CA LEU A 376 -5.81 26.45 -4.22
C LEU A 376 -4.89 25.37 -3.63
N MET A 377 -4.13 24.65 -4.46
CA MET A 377 -3.19 23.63 -3.97
C MET A 377 -2.09 24.28 -3.14
N VAL A 378 -1.77 23.68 -1.98
CA VAL A 378 -0.78 24.25 -1.04
C VAL A 378 0.66 24.19 -1.54
N ARG A 379 0.96 23.32 -2.53
CA ARG A 379 2.26 23.25 -3.19
C ARG A 379 2.17 23.78 -4.62
N GLN A 380 2.97 24.81 -4.90
CA GLN A 380 3.04 25.50 -6.20
C GLN A 380 4.46 25.46 -6.80
N ILE A 381 5.32 24.56 -6.32
CA ILE A 381 6.69 24.41 -6.82
C ILE A 381 6.71 23.75 -8.21
N LYS A 382 7.82 23.92 -8.95
CA LYS A 382 7.95 23.51 -10.35
C LYS A 382 7.47 22.09 -10.65
N ASN A 383 7.77 21.12 -9.78
CA ASN A 383 7.41 19.71 -9.94
C ASN A 383 6.16 19.29 -9.17
N ALA A 384 5.36 20.24 -8.64
CA ALA A 384 4.07 19.94 -8.01
C ALA A 384 2.97 19.75 -9.06
N TRP A 385 1.88 19.09 -8.64
CA TRP A 385 0.76 18.74 -9.51
C TRP A 385 0.20 19.88 -10.37
N PRO A 386 0.01 21.12 -9.87
CA PRO A 386 -0.49 22.19 -10.72
C PRO A 386 0.33 22.38 -12.00
N ASN A 387 1.65 22.42 -11.88
CA ASN A 387 2.55 22.54 -13.03
C ASN A 387 2.65 21.25 -13.85
N VAL A 388 2.70 20.08 -13.18
CA VAL A 388 2.74 18.79 -13.86
C VAL A 388 1.48 18.58 -14.71
N PHE A 389 0.29 18.87 -14.18
CA PHE A 389 -0.96 18.73 -14.94
C PHE A 389 -1.01 19.68 -16.14
N ARG A 390 -0.60 20.96 -15.96
CA ARG A 390 -0.52 21.93 -17.06
C ARG A 390 0.46 21.46 -18.14
N ALA A 391 1.67 21.04 -17.76
CA ALA A 391 2.69 20.57 -18.69
C ALA A 391 2.27 19.27 -19.43
N SER A 392 1.61 18.37 -18.73
CA SER A 392 1.19 17.09 -19.30
C SER A 392 0.11 17.22 -20.39
N ARG A 393 -0.60 18.35 -20.43
CA ARG A 393 -1.54 18.66 -21.53
C ARG A 393 -0.86 18.80 -22.89
N PHE A 394 0.47 18.96 -22.92
CA PHE A 394 1.27 19.04 -24.15
C PHE A 394 1.86 17.70 -24.58
N ILE A 395 1.60 16.61 -23.84
CA ILE A 395 1.96 15.27 -24.28
C ILE A 395 1.06 14.88 -25.46
N PRO A 396 1.60 14.67 -26.67
CA PRO A 396 0.79 14.23 -27.79
C PRO A 396 0.18 12.83 -27.52
N ALA A 397 -1.04 12.60 -27.97
CA ALA A 397 -1.69 11.29 -27.83
C ALA A 397 -0.84 10.16 -28.44
N VAL A 398 -0.12 10.44 -29.54
CA VAL A 398 0.78 9.46 -30.18
C VAL A 398 1.88 9.03 -29.22
N GLU A 399 2.50 9.96 -28.47
CA GLU A 399 3.57 9.65 -27.52
C GLU A 399 3.05 8.81 -26.34
N TYR A 400 1.86 9.10 -25.83
CA TYR A 400 1.21 8.28 -24.81
C TYR A 400 0.93 6.85 -25.30
N LEU A 401 0.43 6.70 -26.54
CA LEU A 401 0.17 5.38 -27.13
C LEU A 401 1.48 4.62 -27.39
N GLN A 402 2.54 5.29 -27.88
CA GLN A 402 3.84 4.65 -28.08
C GLN A 402 4.47 4.21 -26.75
N ALA A 403 4.35 5.00 -25.69
CA ALA A 403 4.79 4.61 -24.35
C ALA A 403 4.10 3.34 -23.87
N ASN A 404 2.79 3.21 -24.07
CA ASN A 404 2.06 2.00 -23.72
C ASN A 404 2.45 0.79 -24.58
N ARG A 405 2.86 1.01 -25.85
CA ARG A 405 3.44 -0.07 -26.69
C ARG A 405 4.82 -0.52 -26.17
N VAL A 406 5.67 0.40 -25.74
CA VAL A 406 6.95 0.08 -25.08
C VAL A 406 6.66 -0.66 -23.75
N ARG A 407 5.65 -0.23 -22.99
CA ARG A 407 5.21 -0.91 -21.78
C ARG A 407 4.79 -2.36 -22.06
N THR A 408 4.18 -2.66 -23.21
CA THR A 408 3.86 -4.04 -23.60
C THR A 408 5.13 -4.87 -23.76
N LEU A 409 6.17 -4.34 -24.42
CA LEU A 409 7.46 -5.02 -24.51
C LEU A 409 8.07 -5.26 -23.13
N LEU A 410 8.02 -4.26 -22.26
CA LEU A 410 8.52 -4.37 -20.88
C LEU A 410 7.81 -5.46 -20.09
N ILE A 411 6.50 -5.64 -20.27
CA ILE A 411 5.71 -6.71 -19.66
C ILE A 411 6.22 -8.07 -20.13
N GLU A 412 6.45 -8.24 -21.43
CA GLU A 412 6.94 -9.51 -21.99
C GLU A 412 8.36 -9.85 -21.50
N GLU A 413 9.29 -8.89 -21.52
CA GLU A 413 10.65 -9.11 -21.03
C GLU A 413 10.69 -9.41 -19.53
N THR A 414 9.86 -8.73 -18.73
CA THR A 414 9.77 -9.00 -17.29
C THR A 414 9.17 -10.39 -17.03
N ALA A 415 8.22 -10.83 -17.86
CA ALA A 415 7.67 -12.18 -17.77
C ALA A 415 8.72 -13.25 -18.02
N GLU A 416 9.65 -13.06 -18.96
CA GLU A 416 10.77 -13.99 -19.18
C GLU A 416 11.65 -14.10 -17.93
N LEU A 417 11.94 -12.99 -17.26
CA LEU A 417 12.69 -13.00 -16.01
C LEU A 417 12.00 -13.87 -14.94
N PHE A 418 10.69 -13.71 -14.76
CA PHE A 418 9.92 -14.50 -13.77
C PHE A 418 9.66 -15.95 -14.18
N ARG A 419 10.09 -16.39 -15.36
CA ARG A 419 10.19 -17.84 -15.67
C ARG A 419 11.39 -18.48 -14.98
N THR A 420 12.44 -17.73 -14.68
CA THR A 420 13.68 -18.20 -14.07
C THR A 420 13.66 -18.19 -12.56
N VAL A 421 12.93 -17.25 -11.94
CA VAL A 421 12.81 -17.07 -10.49
C VAL A 421 11.36 -16.84 -10.09
N ASP A 422 11.04 -17.09 -8.81
CA ASP A 422 9.70 -16.91 -8.26
C ASP A 422 9.57 -15.60 -7.48
N VAL A 423 10.65 -15.19 -6.80
CA VAL A 423 10.73 -13.95 -6.01
C VAL A 423 12.08 -13.30 -6.26
N ILE A 424 12.11 -11.99 -6.42
CA ILE A 424 13.33 -11.19 -6.56
C ILE A 424 13.48 -10.28 -5.35
N VAL A 425 14.66 -10.30 -4.74
CA VAL A 425 15.02 -9.37 -3.67
C VAL A 425 15.83 -8.21 -4.25
N ALA A 426 15.48 -6.99 -3.87
CA ALA A 426 16.12 -5.79 -4.36
C ALA A 426 16.19 -4.70 -3.27
N PRO A 427 17.21 -3.83 -3.28
CA PRO A 427 17.14 -2.58 -2.55
C PRO A 427 15.91 -1.79 -3.01
N SER A 428 15.13 -1.23 -2.06
CA SER A 428 13.81 -0.64 -2.38
C SER A 428 13.86 0.47 -3.44
N PHE A 429 14.99 1.18 -3.53
CA PHE A 429 15.23 2.24 -4.51
C PHE A 429 16.43 1.94 -5.41
N GLY A 430 16.89 0.69 -5.45
CA GLY A 430 18.01 0.27 -6.31
C GLY A 430 17.59 0.09 -7.76
N GLY A 431 18.35 0.69 -8.69
CA GLY A 431 18.03 0.67 -10.10
C GLY A 431 16.67 1.32 -10.39
N ASN A 432 16.00 0.87 -11.45
CA ASN A 432 14.68 1.37 -11.86
C ASN A 432 13.54 0.38 -11.54
N GLN A 433 13.81 -0.65 -10.73
CA GLN A 433 12.87 -1.74 -10.46
C GLN A 433 11.54 -1.25 -9.86
N LEU A 434 11.55 -0.18 -9.06
CA LEU A 434 10.33 0.36 -8.46
C LEU A 434 9.37 0.91 -9.51
N LEU A 435 9.87 1.68 -10.47
CA LEU A 435 9.05 2.17 -11.59
C LEU A 435 8.65 1.02 -12.52
N LEU A 436 9.61 0.19 -12.90
CA LEU A 436 9.42 -0.96 -13.78
C LEU A 436 8.29 -1.86 -13.28
N THR A 437 8.33 -2.28 -12.03
CA THR A 437 7.34 -3.20 -11.45
C THR A 437 5.97 -2.55 -11.23
N ASN A 438 5.91 -1.21 -11.06
CA ASN A 438 4.64 -0.48 -11.09
C ASN A 438 4.06 -0.38 -12.51
N LEU A 439 4.88 -0.23 -13.54
CA LEU A 439 4.46 -0.23 -14.94
C LEU A 439 3.97 -1.61 -15.40
N THR A 440 4.58 -2.68 -14.93
CA THR A 440 4.26 -4.06 -15.32
C THR A 440 3.23 -4.73 -14.39
N GLY A 441 2.85 -4.07 -13.28
CA GLY A 441 1.81 -4.54 -12.38
C GLY A 441 2.22 -5.61 -11.38
N HIS A 442 3.51 -5.87 -11.17
CA HIS A 442 4.00 -6.91 -10.25
C HIS A 442 3.81 -6.55 -8.78
N PRO A 443 3.52 -7.54 -7.92
CA PRO A 443 3.39 -7.34 -6.47
C PRO A 443 4.76 -7.12 -5.81
N CYS A 444 4.76 -6.37 -4.71
CA CYS A 444 5.95 -6.08 -3.92
C CYS A 444 5.63 -6.06 -2.43
N VAL A 445 6.51 -6.65 -1.63
CA VAL A 445 6.52 -6.47 -0.16
C VAL A 445 7.74 -5.65 0.20
N VAL A 446 7.53 -4.51 0.84
CA VAL A 446 8.58 -3.69 1.45
C VAL A 446 8.59 -3.91 2.95
N LEU A 447 9.77 -4.06 3.54
CA LEU A 447 9.90 -4.27 4.97
C LEU A 447 11.26 -3.79 5.50
N PRO A 448 11.39 -3.50 6.82
CA PRO A 448 12.63 -3.04 7.40
C PRO A 448 13.77 -4.05 7.24
N MET A 449 14.94 -3.59 6.81
CA MET A 449 16.17 -4.38 6.76
C MET A 449 17.21 -3.96 7.80
N GLY A 450 16.93 -2.93 8.58
CA GLY A 450 17.82 -2.42 9.61
C GLY A 450 17.59 -0.94 9.89
N PHE A 451 18.52 -0.37 10.65
CA PHE A 451 18.49 1.02 11.06
C PHE A 451 19.82 1.68 10.74
N THR A 452 19.76 2.90 10.24
CA THR A 452 20.94 3.74 9.99
C THR A 452 21.62 4.13 11.28
N ASP A 453 22.83 4.67 11.20
CA ASP A 453 23.56 5.21 12.36
C ASP A 453 22.80 6.34 13.09
N ARG A 454 21.84 6.97 12.43
CA ARG A 454 20.93 7.97 13.00
C ARG A 454 19.71 7.36 13.69
N GLY A 455 19.59 6.03 13.72
CA GLY A 455 18.47 5.31 14.33
C GLY A 455 17.18 5.33 13.50
N THR A 456 17.22 5.79 12.26
CA THR A 456 16.05 5.74 11.33
C THR A 456 16.04 4.43 10.56
N PRO A 457 14.86 3.86 10.26
CA PRO A 457 14.76 2.62 9.53
C PRO A 457 15.16 2.78 8.05
N THR A 458 15.51 1.66 7.44
CA THR A 458 15.66 1.51 6.00
C THR A 458 15.11 0.14 5.58
N SER A 459 14.82 -0.05 4.30
CA SER A 459 14.04 -1.20 3.84
C SER A 459 14.68 -1.96 2.68
N VAL A 460 14.19 -3.17 2.50
CA VAL A 460 14.39 -4.00 1.33
C VAL A 460 13.04 -4.35 0.71
N SER A 461 13.01 -4.57 -0.59
CA SER A 461 11.82 -4.99 -1.34
C SER A 461 11.96 -6.41 -1.84
N PHE A 462 10.88 -7.18 -1.69
CA PHE A 462 10.68 -8.49 -2.29
C PHE A 462 9.62 -8.32 -3.38
N ILE A 463 9.92 -8.80 -4.59
CA ILE A 463 9.08 -8.63 -5.77
C ILE A 463 8.66 -10.02 -6.23
N GLY A 464 7.37 -10.26 -6.40
CA GLY A 464 6.81 -11.53 -6.82
C GLY A 464 6.37 -11.57 -8.27
N GLY A 465 6.14 -12.77 -8.80
CA GLY A 465 5.41 -12.96 -10.03
C GLY A 465 3.97 -12.46 -9.91
N LEU A 466 3.34 -12.17 -11.06
CA LEU A 466 1.95 -11.73 -11.10
C LEU A 466 1.02 -12.74 -10.42
N TYR A 467 0.15 -12.27 -9.54
CA TYR A 467 -0.83 -13.06 -8.79
C TYR A 467 -0.24 -14.12 -7.83
N ASP A 468 1.04 -14.02 -7.49
CA ASP A 468 1.73 -14.94 -6.57
C ASP A 468 2.04 -14.29 -5.21
N GLU A 469 1.12 -13.44 -4.73
CA GLU A 469 1.27 -12.73 -3.45
C GLU A 469 1.50 -13.69 -2.27
N GLY A 470 0.90 -14.87 -2.30
CA GLY A 470 1.03 -15.85 -1.21
C GLY A 470 2.46 -16.33 -1.02
N ARG A 471 3.14 -16.72 -2.10
CA ARG A 471 4.55 -17.12 -2.08
C ARG A 471 5.45 -15.94 -1.72
N LEU A 472 5.22 -14.79 -2.33
CA LEU A 472 5.94 -13.57 -2.04
C LEU A 472 5.89 -13.22 -0.54
N LEU A 473 4.70 -13.20 0.05
CA LEU A 473 4.50 -12.93 1.48
C LEU A 473 5.18 -13.99 2.35
N ALA A 474 5.09 -15.27 1.98
CA ALA A 474 5.73 -16.34 2.74
C ALA A 474 7.26 -16.21 2.77
N VAL A 475 7.89 -15.88 1.64
CA VAL A 475 9.35 -15.64 1.56
C VAL A 475 9.76 -14.43 2.41
N ALA A 476 9.05 -13.30 2.24
CA ALA A 476 9.32 -12.08 2.99
C ALA A 476 9.14 -12.28 4.50
N LYS A 477 8.14 -13.07 4.91
CA LYS A 477 7.92 -13.42 6.32
C LYS A 477 9.09 -14.20 6.91
N ARG A 478 9.60 -15.20 6.19
CA ARG A 478 10.76 -15.99 6.67
C ARG A 478 11.97 -15.09 6.93
N TYR A 479 12.23 -14.14 6.05
CA TYR A 479 13.27 -13.14 6.25
C TYR A 479 12.96 -12.25 7.46
N GLN A 480 11.74 -11.71 7.56
CA GLN A 480 11.34 -10.81 8.65
C GLN A 480 11.47 -11.45 10.02
N ASP A 481 11.03 -12.69 10.16
CA ASP A 481 11.10 -13.44 11.42
C ASP A 481 12.55 -13.64 11.87
N ALA A 482 13.45 -13.97 10.94
CA ALA A 482 14.85 -14.17 11.22
C ALA A 482 15.62 -12.89 11.53
N SER A 483 15.32 -11.81 10.83
CA SER A 483 16.00 -10.51 11.01
C SER A 483 15.49 -9.73 12.22
N GLY A 484 14.21 -9.81 12.55
CA GLY A 484 13.59 -9.22 13.73
C GLY A 484 13.50 -7.69 13.75
N HIS A 485 13.90 -6.99 12.69
CA HIS A 485 13.96 -5.52 12.66
C HIS A 485 12.60 -4.84 12.85
N HIS A 486 11.51 -5.48 12.45
CA HIS A 486 10.12 -4.99 12.58
C HIS A 486 9.63 -4.88 14.04
N ARG A 487 10.35 -5.46 15.00
CA ARG A 487 9.99 -5.43 16.43
C ARG A 487 10.35 -4.10 17.09
N ARG A 488 11.23 -3.32 16.47
CA ARG A 488 11.55 -1.98 16.95
C ARG A 488 10.45 -0.99 16.57
N HIS A 489 10.17 -0.07 17.45
CA HIS A 489 9.20 1.00 17.24
C HIS A 489 9.75 2.34 17.71
N PRO A 490 9.26 3.49 17.18
CA PRO A 490 9.70 4.80 17.59
C PRO A 490 9.29 5.11 19.03
N ALA A 491 10.14 5.84 19.73
CA ALA A 491 9.82 6.41 21.05
C ALA A 491 9.13 7.77 20.84
N LEU A 492 7.81 7.79 20.96
CA LEU A 492 7.03 9.04 20.90
C LEU A 492 7.15 9.76 22.26
N ARG A 493 7.67 10.99 22.26
CA ARG A 493 7.85 11.83 23.44
C ARG A 493 7.06 13.11 23.30
#